data_9f7aec4aed873bae7e662e9b2a63038f
#
_entry.id   9f7aec4aed873bae7e662e9b2a63038f
#
_cell.length_a   1.000
_cell.length_b   1.000
_cell.length_c   1.000
_cell.angle_alpha   90.00
_cell.angle_beta   90.00
_cell.angle_gamma   90.00
#
_symmetry.space_group_name_H-M   'P 1'
#
loop_
_entity.id
_entity.type
_entity.pdbx_description
1 polymer ?
#
loop_
_entity_poly.entity_id
_entity_poly.type
_entity_poly.pdbx_seq_one_letter_code
_entity_poly.pdbx_strand_id
1 'polypeptide(L)'
;FSGTLVPLSEVPDETFASGVLGEGIAIEPSDGLFCSPVDGTVETIAETKHAIGFAADNGLEILVHVGLETVSLNGEGCEILVKEGDRVKAGQPVAKADLALIRERGLKTITSIVLTGGADDMELHCAEGIAAAGKTPVLTLTAKEAQPAEAAEAAPAAKEASAEKPKKKGFINFDFLQKLGKVLMTVIA
;
A
#
# COMPACT_ATOMS: atom_id res chain seq x y z
N PHE A 1 12.55 -0.86 1.36
CA PHE A 1 13.31 -1.18 2.57
C PHE A 1 13.82 -2.62 2.53
N SER A 2 14.98 -2.83 3.13
CA SER A 2 15.35 -4.16 3.61
C SER A 2 14.87 -4.32 5.04
N GLY A 3 14.47 -5.52 5.44
CA GLY A 3 14.01 -5.74 6.81
C GLY A 3 13.28 -7.05 7.00
N THR A 4 12.69 -7.22 8.17
CA THR A 4 11.90 -8.41 8.51
C THR A 4 10.45 -8.19 8.13
N LEU A 5 9.87 -9.14 7.41
CA LEU A 5 8.46 -9.12 7.04
C LEU A 5 7.59 -9.50 8.24
N VAL A 6 6.49 -8.78 8.41
CA VAL A 6 5.55 -8.93 9.52
C VAL A 6 4.13 -8.94 8.96
N PRO A 7 3.28 -9.89 9.35
CA PRO A 7 1.87 -9.86 8.96
C PRO A 7 1.20 -8.55 9.40
N LEU A 8 0.29 -7.99 8.60
CA LEU A 8 -0.44 -6.77 8.99
C LEU A 8 -1.18 -6.92 10.32
N SER A 9 -1.67 -8.12 10.63
CA SER A 9 -2.35 -8.42 11.90
C SER A 9 -1.48 -8.25 13.14
N GLU A 10 -0.16 -8.25 12.98
CA GLU A 10 0.81 -8.04 14.07
C GLU A 10 1.30 -6.58 14.17
N VAL A 11 0.88 -5.73 13.24
CA VAL A 11 1.19 -4.30 13.30
C VAL A 11 0.44 -3.69 14.49
N PRO A 12 1.14 -2.99 15.40
CA PRO A 12 0.52 -2.41 16.57
C PRO A 12 -0.25 -1.11 16.27
N ASP A 13 -1.12 -1.18 15.28
CA ASP A 13 -2.04 -0.13 14.84
C ASP A 13 -3.30 -0.80 14.29
N GLU A 14 -4.44 -0.51 14.89
CA GLU A 14 -5.72 -1.13 14.58
C GLU A 14 -6.17 -0.88 13.14
N THR A 15 -5.80 0.26 12.55
CA THR A 15 -6.15 0.63 11.18
C THR A 15 -5.52 -0.33 10.16
N PHE A 16 -4.27 -0.74 10.41
CA PHE A 16 -3.58 -1.72 9.56
C PHE A 16 -3.93 -3.15 9.96
N ALA A 17 -3.94 -3.47 11.24
CA ALA A 17 -4.20 -4.82 11.75
C ALA A 17 -5.59 -5.35 11.42
N SER A 18 -6.60 -4.48 11.33
CA SER A 18 -7.97 -4.85 10.98
C SER A 18 -8.20 -5.09 9.50
N GLY A 19 -7.24 -4.72 8.62
CA GLY A 19 -7.38 -4.84 7.18
C GLY A 19 -8.39 -3.88 6.54
N VAL A 20 -8.86 -2.86 7.25
CA VAL A 20 -9.83 -1.86 6.73
C VAL A 20 -9.28 -1.10 5.52
N LEU A 21 -7.98 -0.89 5.46
CA LEU A 21 -7.31 -0.21 4.34
C LEU A 21 -7.05 -1.14 3.14
N GLY A 22 -7.19 -2.45 3.33
CA GLY A 22 -6.90 -3.49 2.36
C GLY A 22 -6.00 -4.57 2.93
N GLU A 23 -5.72 -5.57 2.11
CA GLU A 23 -4.79 -6.66 2.43
C GLU A 23 -3.35 -6.24 2.12
N GLY A 24 -2.38 -6.84 2.80
CA GLY A 24 -0.99 -6.50 2.56
C GLY A 24 -0.04 -7.10 3.57
N ILE A 25 1.13 -6.49 3.68
CA ILE A 25 2.21 -6.91 4.57
C ILE A 25 2.87 -5.68 5.20
N ALA A 26 3.50 -5.87 6.34
CA ALA A 26 4.37 -4.87 6.93
C ALA A 26 5.84 -5.33 6.88
N ILE A 27 6.73 -4.39 7.01
CA ILE A 27 8.16 -4.63 7.12
C ILE A 27 8.73 -3.83 8.28
N GLU A 28 9.48 -4.48 9.17
CA GLU A 28 10.32 -3.79 10.14
C GLU A 28 11.66 -3.47 9.45
N PRO A 29 11.89 -2.20 9.07
CA PRO A 29 13.02 -1.85 8.24
C PRO A 29 14.34 -1.89 8.99
N SER A 30 15.36 -2.48 8.34
CA SER A 30 16.76 -2.48 8.80
C SER A 30 17.57 -1.33 8.19
N ASP A 31 17.10 -0.75 7.09
CA ASP A 31 17.69 0.42 6.43
C ASP A 31 16.60 1.45 6.10
N GLY A 32 17.02 2.69 5.82
CA GLY A 32 16.12 3.80 5.52
C GLY A 32 15.85 4.01 4.02
N LEU A 33 16.34 3.15 3.14
CA LEU A 33 16.12 3.31 1.71
C LEU A 33 14.82 2.63 1.27
N PHE A 34 13.83 3.41 0.87
CA PHE A 34 12.58 2.92 0.35
C PHE A 34 12.61 2.84 -1.19
N CYS A 35 12.32 1.66 -1.71
CA CYS A 35 12.22 1.40 -3.15
C CYS A 35 10.77 1.14 -3.55
N SER A 36 10.41 1.50 -4.79
CA SER A 36 9.09 1.18 -5.34
C SER A 36 8.82 -0.32 -5.28
N PRO A 37 7.64 -0.73 -4.80
CA PRO A 37 7.26 -2.13 -4.76
C PRO A 37 6.87 -2.69 -6.13
N VAL A 38 6.57 -1.82 -7.10
CA VAL A 38 6.00 -2.20 -8.40
C VAL A 38 6.56 -1.38 -9.56
N ASP A 39 6.38 -1.88 -10.78
CA ASP A 39 6.45 -1.10 -12.00
C ASP A 39 5.12 -0.33 -12.14
N GLY A 40 5.19 0.99 -12.29
CA GLY A 40 3.98 1.80 -12.33
C GLY A 40 4.24 3.29 -12.27
N THR A 41 3.27 4.02 -11.75
CA THR A 41 3.30 5.47 -11.58
C THR A 41 3.10 5.84 -10.12
N VAL A 42 3.84 6.83 -9.64
CA VAL A 42 3.58 7.46 -8.33
C VAL A 42 2.29 8.26 -8.46
N GLU A 43 1.23 7.83 -7.78
CA GLU A 43 -0.08 8.46 -7.90
C GLU A 43 -0.26 9.59 -6.90
N THR A 44 0.22 9.38 -5.68
CA THR A 44 0.12 10.39 -4.62
C THR A 44 1.27 10.32 -3.65
N ILE A 45 1.61 11.47 -3.09
CA ILE A 45 2.62 11.60 -2.02
C ILE A 45 2.00 12.44 -0.90
N ALA A 46 2.01 11.91 0.33
CA ALA A 46 1.54 12.66 1.48
C ALA A 46 2.31 13.97 1.67
N GLU A 47 1.63 15.07 2.01
CA GLU A 47 2.29 16.33 2.35
C GLU A 47 3.34 16.16 3.45
N THR A 48 3.06 15.31 4.43
CA THR A 48 3.95 14.96 5.53
C THR A 48 4.92 13.82 5.18
N LYS A 49 4.99 13.42 3.90
CA LYS A 49 5.96 12.47 3.33
C LYS A 49 6.00 11.08 3.98
N HIS A 50 5.00 10.75 4.79
CA HIS A 50 4.91 9.48 5.49
C HIS A 50 4.27 8.37 4.67
N ALA A 51 3.59 8.72 3.59
CA ALA A 51 2.91 7.75 2.74
C ALA A 51 3.06 8.08 1.25
N ILE A 52 3.17 7.03 0.43
CA ILE A 52 3.25 7.11 -1.02
C ILE A 52 2.30 6.08 -1.62
N GLY A 53 1.44 6.54 -2.54
CA GLY A 53 0.55 5.70 -3.33
C GLY A 53 1.12 5.43 -4.71
N PHE A 54 0.96 4.20 -5.19
CA PHE A 54 1.41 3.74 -6.50
C PHE A 54 0.24 3.13 -7.28
N ALA A 55 0.12 3.51 -8.54
CA ALA A 55 -0.70 2.80 -9.51
C ALA A 55 0.22 1.89 -10.33
N ALA A 56 0.12 0.59 -10.13
CA ALA A 56 0.90 -0.39 -10.86
C ALA A 56 0.40 -0.59 -12.29
N ASP A 57 1.27 -0.99 -13.20
CA ASP A 57 0.94 -1.21 -14.62
C ASP A 57 -0.10 -2.32 -14.85
N ASN A 58 -0.25 -3.23 -13.90
CA ASN A 58 -1.26 -4.29 -13.89
C ASN A 58 -2.61 -3.88 -13.28
N GLY A 59 -2.78 -2.61 -12.93
CA GLY A 59 -4.03 -2.07 -12.37
C GLY A 59 -4.17 -2.15 -10.86
N LEU A 60 -3.15 -2.61 -10.14
CA LEU A 60 -3.13 -2.62 -8.68
C LEU A 60 -2.88 -1.22 -8.12
N GLU A 61 -3.56 -0.89 -7.05
CA GLU A 61 -3.31 0.31 -6.26
C GLU A 61 -2.64 -0.08 -4.94
N ILE A 62 -1.48 0.49 -4.68
CA ILE A 62 -0.65 0.15 -3.53
C ILE A 62 -0.35 1.39 -2.72
N LEU A 63 -0.61 1.33 -1.43
CA LEU A 63 -0.22 2.36 -0.47
C LEU A 63 0.93 1.84 0.38
N VAL A 64 1.99 2.63 0.49
CA VAL A 64 3.08 2.38 1.42
C VAL A 64 3.06 3.46 2.49
N HIS A 65 2.95 3.05 3.74
CA HIS A 65 2.94 3.94 4.90
C HIS A 65 4.19 3.71 5.74
N VAL A 66 5.06 4.71 5.79
CA VAL A 66 6.39 4.64 6.42
C VAL A 66 6.28 4.95 7.92
N GLY A 67 6.53 3.94 8.74
CA GLY A 67 6.42 4.05 10.20
C GLY A 67 4.98 4.20 10.68
N LEU A 68 4.79 4.21 11.99
CA LEU A 68 3.49 4.53 12.61
C LEU A 68 3.56 5.89 13.27
N GLU A 69 2.46 6.66 13.16
CA GLU A 69 2.30 8.02 13.70
C GLU A 69 3.31 9.05 13.16
N THR A 70 4.05 8.70 12.10
CA THR A 70 5.06 9.55 11.45
C THR A 70 4.49 10.80 10.77
N VAL A 71 3.17 10.88 10.63
CA VAL A 71 2.44 12.12 10.29
C VAL A 71 2.86 13.28 11.20
N SER A 72 3.08 13.01 12.48
CA SER A 72 3.46 14.00 13.48
C SER A 72 4.81 14.65 13.23
N LEU A 73 5.68 14.01 12.44
CA LEU A 73 6.99 14.56 12.06
C LEU A 73 6.91 15.64 10.98
N ASN A 74 5.75 15.85 10.34
CA ASN A 74 5.54 16.84 9.28
C ASN A 74 6.63 16.78 8.17
N GLY A 75 7.09 15.56 7.84
CA GLY A 75 8.09 15.31 6.82
C GLY A 75 9.54 15.40 7.31
N GLU A 76 9.79 15.68 8.59
CA GLU A 76 11.13 15.62 9.17
C GLU A 76 11.66 14.18 9.12
N GLY A 77 12.88 14.01 8.66
CA GLY A 77 13.51 12.69 8.49
C GLY A 77 13.03 11.89 7.27
N CYS A 78 12.15 12.44 6.44
CA CYS A 78 11.72 11.80 5.19
C CYS A 78 12.10 12.64 3.97
N GLU A 79 12.92 12.07 3.09
CA GLU A 79 13.31 12.65 1.81
C GLU A 79 12.63 11.90 0.67
N ILE A 80 11.81 12.59 -0.12
CA ILE A 80 11.17 12.01 -1.30
C ILE A 80 12.07 12.25 -2.52
N LEU A 81 12.33 11.20 -3.29
CA LEU A 81 13.22 11.20 -4.45
C LEU A 81 12.47 11.27 -5.78
N VAL A 82 11.15 11.18 -5.75
CA VAL A 82 10.24 11.16 -6.92
C VAL A 82 9.13 12.18 -6.73
N LYS A 83 8.32 12.37 -7.76
CA LYS A 83 7.15 13.26 -7.75
C LYS A 83 5.90 12.50 -8.17
N GLU A 84 4.74 13.03 -7.83
CA GLU A 84 3.47 12.55 -8.36
C GLU A 84 3.47 12.62 -9.89
N GLY A 85 3.02 11.54 -10.53
CA GLY A 85 3.07 11.36 -11.97
C GLY A 85 4.35 10.72 -12.50
N ASP A 86 5.41 10.59 -11.71
CA ASP A 86 6.63 9.94 -12.16
C ASP A 86 6.44 8.43 -12.37
N ARG A 87 7.01 7.94 -13.47
CA ARG A 87 7.12 6.50 -13.74
C ARG A 87 8.25 5.91 -12.92
N VAL A 88 7.95 4.81 -12.23
CA VAL A 88 8.91 4.08 -11.40
C VAL A 88 8.96 2.61 -11.79
N LYS A 89 10.07 1.97 -11.48
CA LYS A 89 10.25 0.53 -11.63
C LYS A 89 10.36 -0.12 -10.25
N ALA A 90 9.91 -1.36 -10.14
CA ALA A 90 10.14 -2.17 -8.95
C ALA A 90 11.63 -2.16 -8.57
N GLY A 91 11.92 -1.88 -7.32
CA GLY A 91 13.28 -1.74 -6.82
C GLY A 91 13.94 -0.38 -7.03
N GLN A 92 13.31 0.56 -7.74
CA GLN A 92 13.83 1.91 -7.90
C GLN A 92 13.69 2.69 -6.57
N PRO A 93 14.76 3.36 -6.08
CA PRO A 93 14.66 4.23 -4.92
C PRO A 93 13.64 5.36 -5.12
N VAL A 94 12.72 5.52 -4.18
CA VAL A 94 11.65 6.53 -4.24
C VAL A 94 11.63 7.44 -3.03
N ALA A 95 12.14 6.99 -1.89
CA ALA A 95 12.28 7.81 -0.70
C ALA A 95 13.39 7.32 0.22
N LYS A 96 13.78 8.17 1.16
CA LYS A 96 14.63 7.83 2.29
C LYS A 96 13.96 8.24 3.59
N ALA A 97 14.06 7.38 4.60
CA ALA A 97 13.57 7.65 5.94
C ALA A 97 14.71 7.54 6.96
N ASP A 98 14.81 8.52 7.84
CA ASP A 98 15.75 8.47 8.96
C ASP A 98 15.13 7.65 10.10
N LEU A 99 15.46 6.36 10.12
CA LEU A 99 14.94 5.42 11.11
C LEU A 99 15.43 5.76 12.54
N ALA A 100 16.59 6.41 12.66
CA ALA A 100 17.12 6.83 13.95
C ALA A 100 16.25 7.96 14.52
N LEU A 101 15.94 8.97 13.71
CA LEU A 101 15.08 10.07 14.10
C LEU A 101 13.67 9.58 14.49
N ILE A 102 13.09 8.67 13.70
CA ILE A 102 11.77 8.10 13.99
C ILE A 102 11.77 7.43 15.38
N ARG A 103 12.80 6.65 15.68
CA ARG A 103 12.97 5.98 16.98
C ARG A 103 13.23 6.96 18.12
N GLU A 104 14.05 7.99 17.92
CA GLU A 104 14.32 9.04 18.89
C GLU A 104 13.07 9.82 19.30
N ARG A 105 12.12 9.97 18.38
CA ARG A 105 10.80 10.57 18.64
C ARG A 105 9.81 9.62 19.31
N GLY A 106 10.24 8.39 19.62
CA GLY A 106 9.40 7.37 20.24
C GLY A 106 8.39 6.70 19.29
N LEU A 107 8.54 6.94 17.98
CA LEU A 107 7.67 6.40 16.94
C LEU A 107 8.19 5.05 16.46
N LYS A 108 7.31 4.24 15.86
CA LYS A 108 7.68 2.93 15.32
C LYS A 108 8.08 3.05 13.86
N THR A 109 9.10 2.30 13.49
CA THR A 109 9.64 2.26 12.11
C THR A 109 8.90 1.29 11.20
N ILE A 110 8.08 0.41 11.76
CA ILE A 110 7.33 -0.59 10.98
C ILE A 110 6.53 0.08 9.88
N THR A 111 6.74 -0.38 8.65
CA THR A 111 6.21 0.21 7.42
C THR A 111 5.20 -0.74 6.81
N SER A 112 4.00 -0.26 6.54
CA SER A 112 2.91 -1.06 5.97
C SER A 112 2.83 -0.88 4.46
N ILE A 113 2.67 -1.99 3.73
CA ILE A 113 2.45 -2.06 2.28
C ILE A 113 1.08 -2.68 2.08
N VAL A 114 0.12 -1.89 1.62
CA VAL A 114 -1.29 -2.27 1.56
C VAL A 114 -1.80 -2.16 0.13
N LEU A 115 -2.54 -3.17 -0.33
CA LEU A 115 -3.29 -3.14 -1.58
C LEU A 115 -4.63 -2.45 -1.31
N THR A 116 -4.80 -1.26 -1.89
CA THR A 116 -6.00 -0.43 -1.69
C THR A 116 -7.02 -0.61 -2.81
N GLY A 117 -6.62 -1.26 -3.92
CA GLY A 117 -7.51 -1.53 -5.05
C GLY A 117 -6.89 -2.43 -6.13
N GLY A 118 -7.74 -2.88 -7.04
CA GLY A 118 -7.32 -3.64 -8.22
C GLY A 118 -7.06 -5.14 -7.99
N ALA A 119 -7.35 -5.67 -6.79
CA ALA A 119 -7.11 -7.07 -6.44
C ALA A 119 -8.41 -7.88 -6.23
N ASP A 120 -9.56 -7.40 -6.72
CA ASP A 120 -10.89 -7.98 -6.44
C ASP A 120 -11.01 -9.49 -6.79
N ASP A 121 -10.31 -9.94 -7.84
CA ASP A 121 -10.34 -11.32 -8.32
C ASP A 121 -9.00 -12.07 -8.08
N MET A 122 -8.17 -11.57 -7.16
CA MET A 122 -6.86 -12.13 -6.88
C MET A 122 -6.77 -12.62 -5.44
N GLU A 123 -5.97 -13.65 -5.23
CA GLU A 123 -5.56 -14.15 -3.92
C GLU A 123 -4.17 -13.61 -3.61
N LEU A 124 -4.03 -12.97 -2.45
CA LEU A 124 -2.80 -12.39 -1.99
C LEU A 124 -1.98 -13.40 -1.18
N HIS A 125 -0.76 -13.62 -1.60
CA HIS A 125 0.24 -14.40 -0.86
C HIS A 125 1.32 -13.47 -0.35
N CYS A 126 1.43 -13.35 0.96
CA CYS A 126 2.48 -12.59 1.63
C CYS A 126 3.73 -13.47 1.79
N ALA A 127 4.89 -12.90 1.51
CA ALA A 127 6.16 -13.56 1.80
C ALA A 127 6.44 -13.50 3.32
N GLU A 128 7.30 -14.39 3.78
CA GLU A 128 7.75 -14.44 5.16
C GLU A 128 9.29 -14.31 5.23
N GLY A 129 9.80 -13.88 6.37
CA GLY A 129 11.23 -13.82 6.64
C GLY A 129 11.86 -12.47 6.39
N ILE A 130 13.03 -12.45 5.77
CA ILE A 130 13.81 -11.23 5.55
C ILE A 130 13.72 -10.81 4.08
N ALA A 131 13.32 -9.57 3.85
CA ALA A 131 13.31 -8.96 2.53
C ALA A 131 14.54 -8.08 2.31
N ALA A 132 15.02 -8.06 1.06
CA ALA A 132 16.05 -7.14 0.59
C ALA A 132 15.41 -6.14 -0.38
N ALA A 133 15.66 -4.85 -0.15
CA ALA A 133 15.10 -3.76 -0.95
C ALA A 133 15.36 -3.98 -2.46
N GLY A 134 14.30 -3.89 -3.26
CA GLY A 134 14.35 -4.05 -4.71
C GLY A 134 14.73 -5.43 -5.22
N LYS A 135 14.77 -6.46 -4.37
CA LYS A 135 15.18 -7.83 -4.77
C LYS A 135 14.18 -8.91 -4.37
N THR A 136 13.54 -8.77 -3.21
CA THR A 136 12.65 -9.80 -2.68
C THR A 136 11.20 -9.44 -2.98
N PRO A 137 10.43 -10.27 -3.70
CA PRO A 137 9.00 -10.09 -3.82
C PRO A 137 8.37 -10.28 -2.43
N VAL A 138 7.65 -9.27 -1.96
CA VAL A 138 7.02 -9.29 -0.62
C VAL A 138 5.55 -9.66 -0.69
N LEU A 139 4.92 -9.44 -1.85
CA LEU A 139 3.54 -9.78 -2.14
C LEU A 139 3.47 -10.47 -3.50
N THR A 140 2.74 -11.57 -3.57
CA THR A 140 2.43 -12.28 -4.83
C THR A 140 0.93 -12.40 -4.95
N LEU A 141 0.40 -12.05 -6.12
CA LEU A 141 -1.02 -12.15 -6.43
C LEU A 141 -1.23 -13.27 -7.43
N THR A 142 -2.15 -14.17 -7.12
CA THR A 142 -2.61 -15.22 -8.03
C THR A 142 -4.09 -15.01 -8.33
N ALA A 143 -4.50 -15.28 -9.57
CA ALA A 143 -5.92 -15.24 -9.90
C ALA A 143 -6.66 -16.27 -9.05
N LYS A 144 -7.77 -15.89 -8.40
CA LYS A 144 -8.67 -16.85 -7.77
C LYS A 144 -9.16 -17.82 -8.84
N GLU A 145 -8.88 -19.11 -8.68
CA GLU A 145 -9.48 -20.11 -9.55
C GLU A 145 -10.99 -19.99 -9.42
N ALA A 146 -11.65 -19.67 -10.54
CA ALA A 146 -13.10 -19.68 -10.61
C ALA A 146 -13.56 -21.11 -10.27
N GLN A 147 -14.21 -21.31 -9.13
CA GLN A 147 -14.92 -22.54 -8.87
C GLN A 147 -15.87 -22.76 -10.04
N PRO A 148 -15.90 -23.94 -10.67
CA PRO A 148 -16.82 -24.20 -11.77
C PRO A 148 -18.24 -24.05 -11.22
N ALA A 149 -18.91 -23.00 -11.65
CA ALA A 149 -20.34 -22.86 -11.44
C ALA A 149 -21.03 -24.04 -12.15
N GLU A 150 -21.61 -24.90 -11.35
CA GLU A 150 -22.47 -26.00 -11.77
C GLU A 150 -23.57 -25.46 -12.70
N ALA A 151 -23.66 -26.09 -13.86
CA ALA A 151 -24.53 -25.70 -14.95
C ALA A 151 -25.98 -25.57 -14.52
N ALA A 152 -26.59 -24.44 -14.79
CA ALA A 152 -28.03 -24.32 -14.97
C ALA A 152 -28.30 -23.68 -16.35
N GLU A 153 -28.96 -24.50 -17.14
CA GLU A 153 -29.31 -24.44 -18.54
C GLU A 153 -30.23 -23.28 -18.92
N ALA A 154 -30.12 -22.89 -20.18
CA ALA A 154 -31.12 -22.25 -21.05
C ALA A 154 -30.99 -20.76 -21.39
N ALA A 155 -30.61 -20.58 -22.65
CA ALA A 155 -30.67 -19.35 -23.48
C ALA A 155 -32.14 -19.02 -23.89
N PRO A 156 -32.43 -18.03 -24.81
CA PRO A 156 -31.67 -16.91 -25.34
C PRO A 156 -32.48 -15.59 -25.46
N ALA A 157 -31.83 -14.49 -25.78
CA ALA A 157 -32.17 -13.50 -26.80
C ALA A 157 -31.77 -12.06 -26.49
N ALA A 158 -30.90 -11.60 -27.32
CA ALA A 158 -30.72 -10.29 -27.98
C ALA A 158 -31.30 -9.00 -27.37
N LYS A 159 -30.48 -7.97 -27.18
CA LYS A 159 -30.32 -6.76 -28.00
C LYS A 159 -29.53 -5.67 -27.31
N GLU A 160 -28.49 -5.25 -28.02
CA GLU A 160 -27.99 -3.89 -28.29
C GLU A 160 -27.85 -2.82 -27.19
N ALA A 161 -26.61 -2.35 -27.19
CA ALA A 161 -26.14 -0.95 -27.15
C ALA A 161 -26.22 -0.20 -25.81
N SER A 162 -25.08 0.03 -25.24
CA SER A 162 -24.38 1.32 -25.25
C SER A 162 -23.16 1.26 -24.31
N ALA A 163 -22.05 1.71 -24.84
CA ALA A 163 -20.81 1.85 -24.11
C ALA A 163 -20.94 2.89 -23.01
N GLU A 164 -21.00 2.44 -21.77
CA GLU A 164 -20.77 3.28 -20.61
C GLU A 164 -19.48 2.81 -19.96
N LYS A 165 -18.46 3.68 -20.01
CA LYS A 165 -17.19 3.48 -19.36
C LYS A 165 -17.41 3.18 -17.88
N PRO A 166 -16.74 2.16 -17.30
CA PRO A 166 -16.84 1.93 -15.87
C PRO A 166 -16.28 3.16 -15.14
N LYS A 167 -17.13 3.77 -14.33
CA LYS A 167 -16.73 4.81 -13.39
C LYS A 167 -15.67 4.20 -12.48
N LYS A 168 -14.46 4.75 -12.52
CA LYS A 168 -13.41 4.51 -11.53
C LYS A 168 -14.04 4.66 -10.15
N LYS A 169 -14.18 3.57 -9.41
CA LYS A 169 -14.43 3.62 -7.99
C LYS A 169 -13.18 4.24 -7.39
N GLY A 170 -13.37 5.40 -6.77
CA GLY A 170 -12.29 6.26 -6.38
C GLY A 170 -11.32 5.57 -5.42
N PHE A 171 -10.06 5.79 -5.71
CA PHE A 171 -8.93 5.78 -4.82
C PHE A 171 -9.36 6.28 -3.43
N ILE A 172 -8.95 5.58 -2.39
CA ILE A 172 -9.20 6.02 -1.01
C ILE A 172 -8.70 7.46 -0.90
N ASN A 173 -9.62 8.38 -0.73
CA ASN A 173 -9.33 9.79 -0.74
C ASN A 173 -8.26 10.05 0.33
N PHE A 174 -7.08 10.47 -0.09
CA PHE A 174 -5.93 10.72 0.76
C PHE A 174 -6.25 11.69 1.92
N ASP A 175 -7.24 12.55 1.71
CA ASP A 175 -7.84 13.43 2.72
C ASP A 175 -8.47 12.63 3.90
N PHE A 176 -8.94 11.41 3.60
CA PHE A 176 -9.46 10.49 4.62
C PHE A 176 -8.34 9.91 5.50
N LEU A 177 -7.19 9.56 4.90
CA LEU A 177 -6.00 9.08 5.63
C LEU A 177 -5.38 10.17 6.52
N GLN A 178 -5.36 11.43 6.05
CA GLN A 178 -4.94 12.57 6.88
C GLN A 178 -5.91 12.84 8.02
N LYS A 179 -7.22 12.65 7.80
CA LYS A 179 -8.24 12.81 8.84
C LYS A 179 -8.19 11.68 9.87
N LEU A 180 -7.86 10.45 9.47
CA LEU A 180 -7.65 9.33 10.40
C LEU A 180 -6.47 9.59 11.35
N GLY A 181 -5.35 10.10 10.83
CA GLY A 181 -4.22 10.49 11.67
C GLY A 181 -4.57 11.58 12.70
N LYS A 182 -5.45 12.52 12.34
CA LYS A 182 -5.92 13.57 13.27
C LYS A 182 -6.95 13.06 14.29
N VAL A 183 -7.76 12.08 13.93
CA VAL A 183 -8.77 11.51 14.84
C VAL A 183 -8.11 10.64 15.90
N LEU A 184 -7.06 9.88 15.54
CA LEU A 184 -6.28 9.10 16.51
C LEU A 184 -5.49 9.97 17.49
N MET A 185 -5.06 11.17 17.11
CA MET A 185 -4.42 12.13 18.02
C MET A 185 -5.39 12.78 19.03
N THR A 186 -6.68 12.75 18.78
CA THR A 186 -7.68 13.39 19.66
C THR A 186 -8.26 12.44 20.72
N VAL A 187 -8.01 11.14 20.59
CA VAL A 187 -8.52 10.11 21.52
C VAL A 187 -7.50 9.71 22.60
N ILE A 188 -6.25 10.21 22.52
CA ILE A 188 -5.19 9.93 23.51
C ILE A 188 -4.84 11.23 24.29
N ALA A 189 -5.82 12.04 24.61
CA ALA A 189 -5.67 13.14 25.57
C ALA A 189 -6.48 12.85 26.83
#